data_a8a8a43de92f8778040c8e3d5c552653
#
_entry.id   a8a8a43de92f8778040c8e3d5c552653
#
_cell.length_a   1.000
_cell.length_b   1.000
_cell.length_c   1.000
_cell.angle_alpha   90.00
_cell.angle_beta   90.00
_cell.angle_gamma   90.00
#
_symmetry.space_group_name_H-M   'P 1'
#
loop_
_entity.id
_entity.type
_entity.pdbx_description
1 polymer ?
#
loop_
_entity_poly.entity_id
_entity_poly.type
_entity_poly.pdbx_seq_one_letter_code
_entity_poly.pdbx_strand_id
1 'polypeptide(L)'
;MAAGAMPVESPRDATYLVEAEPVRLLNGRAVRPAAPGAATAMRTQVLGAPTYGDIDGDGDTDAVLFLVQDPGGSGTFYYVAAAYKIDGGYLGGTAVLIGDRITPHRLDVVRGVVVVDYLERAPGEPMAAEPTLARTHYLMLEADALTLVGSLDAGERIVEGWVTIGHEVQSFEPCADPEAHWLLGDSPALDAVVASYREARPVAKPYTPLLMVLAGSA
;
A
#
# COMPACT_ATOMS: atom_id res chain seq x y z
N MET A 1 7.75 -12.99 2.91
CA MET A 1 8.55 -13.37 1.71
C MET A 1 8.30 -14.83 1.31
N ALA A 2 8.38 -15.17 0.00
CA ALA A 2 8.24 -16.56 -0.46
C ALA A 2 9.44 -17.40 -0.02
N ALA A 3 9.19 -18.48 0.74
CA ALA A 3 10.26 -19.34 1.25
C ALA A 3 11.07 -19.99 0.09
N GLY A 4 12.39 -19.82 0.11
CA GLY A 4 13.30 -20.39 -0.90
C GLY A 4 13.37 -19.65 -2.23
N ALA A 5 12.73 -18.46 -2.35
CA ALA A 5 12.89 -17.62 -3.52
C ALA A 5 14.32 -17.03 -3.55
N MET A 6 14.91 -17.00 -4.75
CA MET A 6 16.22 -16.37 -4.97
C MET A 6 16.01 -14.99 -5.57
N PRO A 7 16.90 -14.01 -5.26
CA PRO A 7 16.86 -12.71 -5.88
C PRO A 7 16.99 -12.80 -7.40
N VAL A 8 16.33 -11.87 -8.11
CA VAL A 8 16.34 -11.78 -9.57
C VAL A 8 16.67 -10.35 -10.01
N GLU A 9 17.19 -10.19 -11.23
CA GLU A 9 17.59 -8.87 -11.74
C GLU A 9 16.43 -7.89 -11.88
N SER A 10 15.23 -8.40 -12.14
CA SER A 10 14.05 -7.58 -12.40
C SER A 10 12.89 -7.97 -11.47
N PRO A 11 12.18 -7.00 -10.87
CA PRO A 11 10.97 -7.29 -10.10
C PRO A 11 9.88 -7.96 -10.95
N ARG A 12 9.95 -7.87 -12.28
CA ARG A 12 9.05 -8.55 -13.20
C ARG A 12 9.33 -10.06 -13.37
N ASP A 13 10.42 -10.55 -12.79
CA ASP A 13 10.81 -11.97 -12.81
C ASP A 13 10.83 -12.60 -11.42
N ALA A 14 10.43 -11.83 -10.40
CA ALA A 14 10.40 -12.28 -9.02
C ALA A 14 9.25 -13.26 -8.73
N THR A 15 9.37 -13.96 -7.60
CA THR A 15 8.30 -14.82 -7.07
C THR A 15 7.55 -14.07 -5.99
N TYR A 16 6.26 -13.86 -6.18
CA TYR A 16 5.36 -13.21 -5.22
C TYR A 16 4.45 -14.22 -4.55
N LEU A 17 4.04 -13.95 -3.31
CA LEU A 17 2.99 -14.70 -2.64
C LEU A 17 1.64 -14.05 -2.94
N VAL A 18 0.83 -14.67 -3.77
CA VAL A 18 -0.54 -14.24 -4.09
C VAL A 18 -1.50 -15.19 -3.43
N GLU A 19 -2.31 -14.72 -2.47
CA GLU A 19 -3.19 -15.57 -1.65
C GLU A 19 -2.44 -16.75 -0.98
N ALA A 20 -1.25 -16.45 -0.44
CA ALA A 20 -0.32 -17.41 0.16
C ALA A 20 0.30 -18.46 -0.81
N GLU A 21 -0.02 -18.39 -2.10
CA GLU A 21 0.55 -19.27 -3.14
C GLU A 21 1.71 -18.58 -3.85
N PRO A 22 2.88 -19.28 -4.03
CA PRO A 22 3.99 -18.70 -4.75
C PRO A 22 3.69 -18.62 -6.25
N VAL A 23 3.82 -17.43 -6.81
CA VAL A 23 3.65 -17.13 -8.23
C VAL A 23 4.96 -16.56 -8.77
N ARG A 24 5.70 -17.37 -9.51
CA ARG A 24 6.91 -16.95 -10.20
C ARG A 24 6.54 -16.29 -11.52
N LEU A 25 6.95 -15.04 -11.68
CA LEU A 25 6.79 -14.33 -12.95
C LEU A 25 8.00 -14.57 -13.87
N LEU A 26 7.76 -14.54 -15.16
CA LEU A 26 8.76 -14.49 -16.22
C LEU A 26 8.35 -13.37 -17.17
N ASN A 27 9.17 -12.35 -17.31
CA ASN A 27 8.86 -11.14 -18.07
C ASN A 27 7.50 -10.51 -17.66
N GLY A 28 7.20 -10.52 -16.36
CA GLY A 28 5.98 -9.97 -15.79
C GLY A 28 4.74 -10.84 -15.97
N ARG A 29 4.86 -12.12 -16.26
CA ARG A 29 3.72 -13.03 -16.51
C ARG A 29 3.93 -14.40 -15.87
N ALA A 30 2.83 -15.00 -15.41
CA ALA A 30 2.75 -16.38 -15.00
C ALA A 30 1.44 -17.00 -15.51
N VAL A 31 1.51 -18.27 -15.90
CA VAL A 31 0.34 -19.07 -16.27
C VAL A 31 0.44 -20.42 -15.58
N ARG A 32 -0.61 -20.79 -14.88
CA ARG A 32 -0.71 -22.11 -14.21
C ARG A 32 -2.12 -22.69 -14.37
N PRO A 33 -2.33 -23.99 -14.25
CA PRO A 33 -3.68 -24.55 -14.14
C PRO A 33 -4.44 -23.91 -12.96
N ALA A 34 -5.71 -23.59 -13.12
CA ALA A 34 -6.55 -23.01 -12.06
C ALA A 34 -6.73 -23.96 -10.86
N ALA A 35 -6.71 -25.27 -11.14
CA ALA A 35 -6.67 -26.35 -10.14
C ALA A 35 -5.94 -27.55 -10.74
N PRO A 36 -5.46 -28.51 -9.93
CA PRO A 36 -4.86 -29.75 -10.43
C PRO A 36 -5.79 -30.46 -11.42
N GLY A 37 -5.32 -30.64 -12.65
CA GLY A 37 -6.11 -31.28 -13.73
C GLY A 37 -7.15 -30.41 -14.41
N ALA A 38 -7.29 -29.13 -14.05
CA ALA A 38 -8.22 -28.23 -14.70
C ALA A 38 -7.72 -27.85 -16.12
N ALA A 39 -8.65 -27.78 -17.09
CA ALA A 39 -8.38 -27.23 -18.40
C ALA A 39 -8.28 -25.69 -18.39
N THR A 40 -8.85 -25.05 -17.37
CA THR A 40 -8.81 -23.60 -17.21
C THR A 40 -7.45 -23.15 -16.64
N ALA A 41 -6.90 -22.13 -17.22
CA ALA A 41 -5.63 -21.55 -16.79
C ALA A 41 -5.86 -20.26 -15.97
N MET A 42 -5.18 -20.18 -14.85
CA MET A 42 -5.02 -18.95 -14.09
C MET A 42 -3.85 -18.15 -14.68
N ARG A 43 -4.07 -16.87 -14.92
CA ARG A 43 -3.06 -15.96 -15.47
C ARG A 43 -2.78 -14.85 -14.48
N THR A 44 -1.50 -14.61 -14.21
CA THR A 44 -1.06 -13.47 -13.41
C THR A 44 -0.12 -12.62 -14.26
N GLN A 45 -0.30 -11.32 -14.27
CA GLN A 45 0.56 -10.42 -15.04
C GLN A 45 0.77 -9.09 -14.31
N VAL A 46 1.95 -8.50 -14.55
CA VAL A 46 2.24 -7.12 -14.11
C VAL A 46 1.49 -6.15 -15.01
N LEU A 47 0.75 -5.23 -14.41
CA LEU A 47 0.07 -4.14 -15.08
C LEU A 47 0.96 -2.88 -15.04
N GLY A 48 1.27 -2.33 -16.19
CA GLY A 48 2.10 -1.13 -16.30
C GLY A 48 3.58 -1.36 -15.96
N ALA A 49 4.26 -0.30 -15.59
CA ALA A 49 5.63 -0.30 -15.11
C ALA A 49 5.66 -0.40 -13.57
N PRO A 50 6.69 -1.00 -12.97
CA PRO A 50 6.93 -0.89 -11.54
C PRO A 50 7.17 0.56 -11.12
N THR A 51 6.74 0.91 -9.92
CA THR A 51 7.10 2.15 -9.24
C THR A 51 8.21 1.85 -8.25
N TYR A 52 9.14 2.78 -8.07
CA TYR A 52 10.34 2.56 -7.27
C TYR A 52 10.42 3.54 -6.10
N GLY A 53 10.89 3.06 -4.95
CA GLY A 53 11.13 3.84 -3.73
C GLY A 53 11.63 2.95 -2.61
N ASP A 54 12.16 3.54 -1.56
CA ASP A 54 12.57 2.85 -0.34
C ASP A 54 11.31 2.57 0.51
N ILE A 55 10.94 1.29 0.68
CA ILE A 55 9.71 0.88 1.36
C ILE A 55 10.02 0.37 2.77
N ASP A 56 11.21 -0.23 2.97
CA ASP A 56 11.61 -0.83 4.24
C ASP A 56 12.57 0.03 5.07
N GLY A 57 13.00 1.15 4.53
CA GLY A 57 13.83 2.13 5.22
C GLY A 57 15.31 1.76 5.28
N ASP A 58 15.77 0.81 4.46
CA ASP A 58 17.18 0.37 4.41
C ASP A 58 18.07 1.27 3.53
N GLY A 59 17.46 2.17 2.75
CA GLY A 59 18.11 3.12 1.85
C GLY A 59 18.31 2.59 0.43
N ASP A 60 18.02 1.34 0.16
CA ASP A 60 18.01 0.77 -1.18
C ASP A 60 16.67 1.07 -1.90
N THR A 61 16.66 0.92 -3.21
CA THR A 61 15.46 1.24 -4.01
C THR A 61 14.69 -0.02 -4.32
N ASP A 62 13.57 -0.21 -3.63
CA ASP A 62 12.60 -1.27 -3.84
C ASP A 62 11.72 -1.00 -5.05
N ALA A 63 10.93 -2.00 -5.42
CA ALA A 63 9.93 -1.89 -6.46
C ALA A 63 8.54 -2.28 -5.94
N VAL A 64 7.52 -1.52 -6.34
CA VAL A 64 6.11 -1.85 -6.13
C VAL A 64 5.44 -1.99 -7.48
N LEU A 65 4.54 -2.95 -7.62
CA LEU A 65 3.86 -3.20 -8.86
C LEU A 65 2.42 -3.68 -8.66
N PHE A 66 1.57 -3.36 -9.63
CA PHE A 66 0.27 -4.01 -9.74
C PHE A 66 0.43 -5.40 -10.37
N LEU A 67 -0.22 -6.38 -9.75
CA LEU A 67 -0.46 -7.69 -10.33
C LEU A 67 -1.95 -7.82 -10.65
N VAL A 68 -2.24 -8.30 -11.84
CA VAL A 68 -3.61 -8.66 -12.24
C VAL A 68 -3.69 -10.16 -12.38
N GLN A 69 -4.64 -10.77 -11.70
CA GLN A 69 -4.89 -12.21 -11.78
C GLN A 69 -6.27 -12.49 -12.37
N ASP A 70 -6.27 -13.27 -13.45
CA ASP A 70 -7.44 -13.85 -14.09
C ASP A 70 -7.46 -15.34 -13.77
N PRO A 71 -8.36 -15.82 -12.89
CA PRO A 71 -8.48 -17.25 -12.56
C PRO A 71 -9.14 -18.08 -13.65
N GLY A 72 -9.51 -17.47 -14.78
CA GLY A 72 -10.22 -18.13 -15.88
C GLY A 72 -11.74 -18.23 -15.66
N GLY A 73 -12.26 -17.48 -14.71
CA GLY A 73 -13.68 -17.31 -14.40
C GLY A 73 -14.19 -15.91 -14.71
N SER A 74 -15.13 -15.42 -13.91
CA SER A 74 -15.76 -14.10 -14.10
C SER A 74 -15.06 -12.97 -13.33
N GLY A 75 -14.11 -13.26 -12.44
CA GLY A 75 -13.36 -12.28 -11.64
C GLY A 75 -12.08 -11.83 -12.34
N THR A 76 -11.64 -10.62 -12.04
CA THR A 76 -10.31 -10.10 -12.36
C THR A 76 -9.79 -9.39 -11.14
N PHE A 77 -8.82 -10.00 -10.48
CA PHE A 77 -8.34 -9.56 -9.18
C PHE A 77 -7.07 -8.73 -9.32
N TYR A 78 -7.03 -7.61 -8.62
CA TYR A 78 -5.92 -6.67 -8.63
C TYR A 78 -5.22 -6.68 -7.29
N TYR A 79 -3.91 -6.83 -7.33
CA TYR A 79 -3.05 -6.85 -6.14
C TYR A 79 -1.97 -5.80 -6.27
N VAL A 80 -1.46 -5.34 -5.15
CA VAL A 80 -0.19 -4.61 -5.06
C VAL A 80 0.83 -5.50 -4.38
N ALA A 81 2.02 -5.59 -4.95
CA ALA A 81 3.11 -6.38 -4.41
C ALA A 81 4.41 -5.57 -4.38
N ALA A 82 5.18 -5.72 -3.32
CA ALA A 82 6.54 -5.20 -3.22
C ALA A 82 7.57 -6.24 -3.67
N ALA A 83 8.66 -5.78 -4.25
CA ALA A 83 9.88 -6.53 -4.45
C ALA A 83 11.03 -5.75 -3.80
N TYR A 84 11.59 -6.32 -2.76
CA TYR A 84 12.63 -5.71 -1.94
C TYR A 84 13.98 -5.82 -2.62
N LYS A 85 14.71 -4.72 -2.67
CA LYS A 85 16.08 -4.70 -3.16
C LYS A 85 16.99 -5.31 -2.11
N ILE A 86 17.70 -6.34 -2.51
CA ILE A 86 18.69 -7.02 -1.66
C ILE A 86 19.95 -7.28 -2.49
N ASP A 87 21.04 -7.70 -1.84
CA ASP A 87 22.26 -8.09 -2.53
C ASP A 87 21.98 -9.08 -3.66
N GLY A 88 22.30 -8.68 -4.88
CA GLY A 88 22.14 -9.50 -6.08
C GLY A 88 20.80 -9.40 -6.81
N GLY A 89 19.85 -8.52 -6.38
CA GLY A 89 18.63 -8.29 -7.14
C GLY A 89 17.39 -7.97 -6.32
N TYR A 90 16.22 -8.41 -6.79
CA TYR A 90 14.93 -8.19 -6.16
C TYR A 90 14.34 -9.49 -5.61
N LEU A 91 13.81 -9.44 -4.41
CA LEU A 91 13.06 -10.53 -3.77
C LEU A 91 11.59 -10.15 -3.63
N GLY A 92 10.68 -10.92 -4.24
CA GLY A 92 9.24 -10.65 -4.17
C GLY A 92 8.65 -10.95 -2.81
N GLY A 93 7.75 -10.06 -2.39
CA GLY A 93 6.99 -10.14 -1.14
C GLY A 93 5.60 -10.72 -1.31
N THR A 94 4.78 -10.53 -0.29
CA THR A 94 3.36 -10.91 -0.29
C THR A 94 2.55 -9.83 -1.03
N ALA A 95 1.67 -10.27 -1.91
CA ALA A 95 0.75 -9.40 -2.63
C ALA A 95 -0.50 -9.12 -1.79
N VAL A 96 -0.93 -7.87 -1.75
CA VAL A 96 -2.13 -7.41 -1.07
C VAL A 96 -3.25 -7.24 -2.09
N LEU A 97 -4.40 -7.87 -1.86
CA LEU A 97 -5.57 -7.70 -2.70
C LEU A 97 -6.12 -6.28 -2.57
N ILE A 98 -6.28 -5.59 -3.70
CA ILE A 98 -6.88 -4.25 -3.76
C ILE A 98 -8.36 -4.34 -4.13
N GLY A 99 -8.74 -5.21 -5.05
CA GLY A 99 -10.14 -5.42 -5.41
C GLY A 99 -10.36 -6.30 -6.64
N ASP A 100 -11.65 -6.56 -6.91
CA ASP A 100 -12.10 -7.28 -8.10
C ASP A 100 -12.64 -6.29 -9.14
N ARG A 101 -12.12 -6.37 -10.36
CA ARG A 101 -12.53 -5.54 -11.52
C ARG A 101 -12.55 -4.04 -11.20
N ILE A 102 -11.53 -3.56 -10.54
CA ILE A 102 -11.26 -2.16 -10.29
C ILE A 102 -10.58 -1.53 -11.53
N THR A 103 -10.48 -0.20 -11.54
CA THR A 103 -9.69 0.53 -12.52
C THR A 103 -8.51 1.21 -11.81
N PRO A 104 -7.29 0.63 -11.86
CA PRO A 104 -6.10 1.23 -11.27
C PRO A 104 -5.76 2.56 -11.96
N HIS A 105 -5.42 3.57 -11.17
CA HIS A 105 -5.04 4.89 -11.68
C HIS A 105 -3.58 5.21 -11.41
N ARG A 106 -3.15 5.06 -10.15
CA ARG A 106 -1.82 5.48 -9.71
C ARG A 106 -1.27 4.49 -8.70
N LEU A 107 0.03 4.26 -8.77
CA LEU A 107 0.82 3.57 -7.77
C LEU A 107 2.05 4.44 -7.50
N ASP A 108 2.28 4.80 -6.25
CA ASP A 108 3.38 5.66 -5.85
C ASP A 108 3.99 5.18 -4.54
N VAL A 109 5.24 5.59 -4.28
CA VAL A 109 5.92 5.39 -3.00
C VAL A 109 6.31 6.75 -2.44
N VAL A 110 5.72 7.11 -1.32
CA VAL A 110 5.97 8.38 -0.65
C VAL A 110 6.46 8.10 0.76
N ARG A 111 7.77 8.25 0.99
CA ARG A 111 8.40 8.07 2.31
C ARG A 111 8.08 6.72 2.98
N GLY A 112 8.25 5.64 2.25
CA GLY A 112 7.99 4.29 2.72
C GLY A 112 6.51 3.88 2.69
N VAL A 113 5.60 4.80 2.38
CA VAL A 113 4.17 4.49 2.22
C VAL A 113 3.85 4.26 0.76
N VAL A 114 3.24 3.14 0.45
CA VAL A 114 2.73 2.83 -0.89
C VAL A 114 1.32 3.39 -1.03
N VAL A 115 1.14 4.30 -1.98
CA VAL A 115 -0.13 4.97 -2.27
C VAL A 115 -0.75 4.36 -3.53
N VAL A 116 -1.99 3.90 -3.42
CA VAL A 116 -2.71 3.18 -4.46
C VAL A 116 -4.03 3.89 -4.77
N ASP A 117 -4.09 4.61 -5.88
CA ASP A 117 -5.33 5.24 -6.34
C ASP A 117 -6.02 4.35 -7.39
N TYR A 118 -7.32 4.16 -7.25
CA TYR A 118 -8.11 3.36 -8.16
C TYR A 118 -9.59 3.76 -8.14
N LEU A 119 -10.34 3.29 -9.12
CA LEU A 119 -11.80 3.38 -9.11
C LEU A 119 -12.39 1.99 -8.79
N GLU A 120 -13.40 1.98 -7.97
CA GLU A 120 -14.24 0.80 -7.71
C GLU A 120 -15.71 1.08 -8.05
N ARG A 121 -16.51 0.05 -8.04
CA ARG A 121 -17.97 0.20 -8.13
C ARG A 121 -18.55 0.62 -6.79
N ALA A 122 -19.57 1.45 -6.83
CA ALA A 122 -20.30 1.78 -5.61
C ALA A 122 -21.02 0.54 -5.04
N PRO A 123 -21.19 0.46 -3.72
CA PRO A 123 -21.92 -0.64 -3.08
C PRO A 123 -23.30 -0.84 -3.69
N GLY A 124 -23.61 -2.06 -4.10
CA GLY A 124 -24.91 -2.41 -4.70
C GLY A 124 -24.99 -2.26 -6.23
N GLU A 125 -23.98 -1.71 -6.89
CA GLU A 125 -23.93 -1.66 -8.35
C GLU A 125 -23.71 -3.05 -8.97
N PRO A 126 -24.30 -3.30 -10.16
CA PRO A 126 -24.08 -4.55 -10.89
C PRO A 126 -22.59 -4.76 -11.22
N MET A 127 -22.15 -6.01 -11.22
CA MET A 127 -20.75 -6.36 -11.56
C MET A 127 -20.34 -5.98 -12.99
N ALA A 128 -21.28 -5.66 -13.85
CA ALA A 128 -21.04 -5.18 -15.23
C ALA A 128 -20.94 -3.65 -15.30
N ALA A 129 -21.26 -2.92 -14.22
CA ALA A 129 -21.09 -1.47 -14.19
C ALA A 129 -19.61 -1.08 -14.22
N GLU A 130 -19.29 0.03 -14.86
CA GLU A 130 -17.94 0.57 -14.82
C GLU A 130 -17.62 1.13 -13.43
N PRO A 131 -16.39 0.92 -12.91
CA PRO A 131 -15.94 1.52 -11.67
C PRO A 131 -15.92 3.05 -11.77
N THR A 132 -16.56 3.76 -10.85
CA THR A 132 -16.64 5.22 -10.85
C THR A 132 -16.28 5.86 -9.52
N LEU A 133 -16.31 5.08 -8.42
CA LEU A 133 -16.03 5.59 -7.08
C LEU A 133 -14.51 5.58 -6.84
N ALA A 134 -13.95 6.78 -6.68
CA ALA A 134 -12.52 6.93 -6.39
C ALA A 134 -12.17 6.45 -4.98
N ARG A 135 -11.07 5.73 -4.87
CA ARG A 135 -10.48 5.24 -3.63
C ARG A 135 -8.98 5.44 -3.64
N THR A 136 -8.43 5.68 -2.46
CA THR A 136 -7.00 5.64 -2.21
C THR A 136 -6.72 4.67 -1.06
N HIS A 137 -5.84 3.71 -1.29
CA HIS A 137 -5.32 2.83 -0.25
C HIS A 137 -3.87 3.20 0.09
N TYR A 138 -3.54 3.09 1.36
CA TYR A 138 -2.20 3.28 1.90
C TYR A 138 -1.71 1.97 2.47
N LEU A 139 -0.55 1.52 1.99
CA LEU A 139 0.07 0.28 2.45
C LEU A 139 1.43 0.64 3.06
N MET A 140 1.74 0.04 4.19
CA MET A 140 3.06 0.12 4.83
C MET A 140 3.61 -1.28 5.02
N LEU A 141 4.93 -1.37 5.13
CA LEU A 141 5.59 -2.62 5.46
C LEU A 141 5.45 -2.88 6.96
N GLU A 142 4.84 -4.00 7.32
CA GLU A 142 4.77 -4.52 8.68
C GLU A 142 5.24 -5.97 8.69
N ALA A 143 6.20 -6.30 9.54
CA ALA A 143 6.72 -7.66 9.70
C ALA A 143 6.99 -8.39 8.35
N ASP A 144 7.69 -7.72 7.42
CA ASP A 144 8.06 -8.22 6.09
C ASP A 144 6.90 -8.42 5.09
N ALA A 145 5.74 -7.82 5.35
CA ALA A 145 4.61 -7.83 4.42
C ALA A 145 4.00 -6.45 4.27
N LEU A 146 3.57 -6.08 3.06
CA LEU A 146 2.74 -4.89 2.87
C LEU A 146 1.39 -5.12 3.57
N THR A 147 1.00 -4.16 4.40
CA THR A 147 -0.26 -4.18 5.15
C THR A 147 -1.05 -2.93 4.81
N LEU A 148 -2.35 -3.07 4.61
CA LEU A 148 -3.26 -1.94 4.44
C LEU A 148 -3.39 -1.21 5.79
N VAL A 149 -2.83 -0.01 5.88
CA VAL A 149 -2.87 0.81 7.11
C VAL A 149 -3.94 1.89 7.08
N GLY A 150 -4.49 2.20 5.91
CA GLY A 150 -5.56 3.16 5.76
C GLY A 150 -6.20 3.13 4.38
N SER A 151 -7.45 3.55 4.36
CA SER A 151 -8.20 3.79 3.12
C SER A 151 -8.85 5.16 3.25
N LEU A 152 -8.66 5.99 2.24
CA LEU A 152 -9.29 7.30 2.17
C LEU A 152 -10.39 7.32 1.13
N ASP A 153 -11.45 8.04 1.45
CA ASP A 153 -12.50 8.39 0.52
C ASP A 153 -12.04 9.54 -0.41
N ALA A 154 -12.79 9.76 -1.49
CA ALA A 154 -12.50 10.85 -2.41
C ALA A 154 -12.49 12.21 -1.69
N GLY A 155 -11.37 12.93 -1.80
CA GLY A 155 -11.18 14.24 -1.15
C GLY A 155 -10.37 14.21 0.14
N GLU A 156 -10.11 13.06 0.70
CA GLU A 156 -9.14 12.89 1.77
C GLU A 156 -7.72 12.70 1.22
N ARG A 157 -6.72 13.09 1.98
CA ARG A 157 -5.30 12.94 1.59
C ARG A 157 -4.42 12.67 2.80
N ILE A 158 -3.28 12.10 2.55
CA ILE A 158 -2.19 12.03 3.54
C ILE A 158 -1.45 13.36 3.54
N VAL A 159 -1.24 13.90 4.72
CA VAL A 159 -0.47 15.12 4.94
C VAL A 159 0.61 14.82 5.96
N GLU A 160 1.85 15.13 5.61
CA GLU A 160 2.97 15.11 6.55
C GLU A 160 3.10 16.44 7.25
N GLY A 161 3.40 16.40 8.52
CA GLY A 161 3.60 17.61 9.31
C GLY A 161 4.05 17.32 10.74
N TRP A 162 4.27 18.39 11.47
CA TRP A 162 4.69 18.35 12.85
C TRP A 162 3.48 18.32 13.78
N VAL A 163 3.34 17.24 14.53
CA VAL A 163 2.33 17.10 15.58
C VAL A 163 2.95 17.55 16.89
N THR A 164 2.24 18.45 17.60
CA THR A 164 2.61 18.88 18.94
C THR A 164 1.45 18.57 19.88
N ILE A 165 1.68 17.71 20.89
CA ILE A 165 0.69 17.37 21.90
C ILE A 165 1.25 17.70 23.28
N GLY A 166 0.50 18.48 24.03
CA GLY A 166 0.79 18.86 25.39
C GLY A 166 -0.49 18.96 26.21
N HIS A 167 -0.40 19.60 27.37
CA HIS A 167 -1.52 19.73 28.29
C HIS A 167 -2.65 20.63 27.73
N GLU A 168 -2.28 21.67 26.98
CA GLU A 168 -3.21 22.64 26.42
C GLU A 168 -3.07 22.83 24.90
N VAL A 169 -2.21 22.01 24.25
CA VAL A 169 -1.93 22.13 22.82
C VAL A 169 -2.07 20.76 22.16
N GLN A 170 -2.87 20.73 21.12
CA GLN A 170 -2.94 19.64 20.14
C GLN A 170 -2.96 20.27 18.77
N SER A 171 -1.81 20.38 18.12
CA SER A 171 -1.66 21.05 16.83
C SER A 171 -0.96 20.19 15.82
N PHE A 172 -1.26 20.46 14.57
CA PHE A 172 -0.63 19.90 13.40
C PHE A 172 -0.18 21.02 12.47
N GLU A 173 1.09 21.04 12.11
CA GLU A 173 1.68 21.99 11.18
C GLU A 173 2.14 21.20 9.94
N PRO A 174 1.41 21.29 8.81
CA PRO A 174 1.78 20.60 7.57
C PRO A 174 3.13 21.07 7.05
N CYS A 175 3.96 20.15 6.53
CA CYS A 175 5.25 20.51 5.94
C CYS A 175 5.11 21.40 4.69
N ALA A 176 3.98 21.31 3.99
CA ALA A 176 3.70 22.09 2.79
C ALA A 176 3.02 23.45 3.08
N ASP A 177 2.53 23.65 4.30
CA ASP A 177 1.84 24.88 4.74
C ASP A 177 2.28 25.17 6.18
N PRO A 178 2.97 26.31 6.43
CA PRO A 178 3.46 26.63 7.76
C PRO A 178 2.36 27.09 8.73
N GLU A 179 1.10 27.11 8.32
CA GLU A 179 0.00 27.47 9.19
C GLU A 179 -0.40 26.27 10.07
N ALA A 180 -0.23 26.42 11.39
CA ALA A 180 -0.57 25.36 12.33
C ALA A 180 -2.08 25.22 12.48
N HIS A 181 -2.58 24.01 12.40
CA HIS A 181 -3.98 23.65 12.60
C HIS A 181 -4.19 22.99 13.96
N TRP A 182 -5.30 23.29 14.61
CA TRP A 182 -5.66 22.61 15.84
C TRP A 182 -6.27 21.23 15.55
N LEU A 183 -5.76 20.20 16.21
CA LEU A 183 -6.37 18.89 16.20
C LEU A 183 -7.51 18.88 17.22
N LEU A 184 -8.73 19.04 16.74
CA LEU A 184 -9.93 19.19 17.58
C LEU A 184 -10.87 18.01 17.37
N GLY A 185 -11.59 17.63 18.44
CA GLY A 185 -12.69 16.65 18.40
C GLY A 185 -12.44 15.43 19.25
N ASP A 186 -13.47 14.60 19.35
CA ASP A 186 -13.44 13.28 20.00
C ASP A 186 -13.63 12.25 18.89
N SER A 187 -12.54 11.68 18.38
CA SER A 187 -12.61 10.64 17.37
C SER A 187 -11.56 9.55 17.62
N PRO A 188 -11.86 8.30 17.29
CA PRO A 188 -10.87 7.22 17.37
C PRO A 188 -9.58 7.51 16.60
N ALA A 189 -9.66 8.27 15.50
CA ALA A 189 -8.51 8.67 14.71
C ALA A 189 -7.60 9.63 15.50
N LEU A 190 -8.17 10.62 16.16
CA LEU A 190 -7.41 11.55 17.01
C LEU A 190 -6.80 10.83 18.21
N ASP A 191 -7.53 9.92 18.83
CA ASP A 191 -7.01 9.08 19.92
C ASP A 191 -5.81 8.26 19.48
N ALA A 192 -5.84 7.70 18.27
CA ALA A 192 -4.71 6.96 17.69
C ALA A 192 -3.49 7.86 17.45
N VAL A 193 -3.68 9.08 16.93
CA VAL A 193 -2.60 10.07 16.78
C VAL A 193 -1.97 10.41 18.13
N VAL A 194 -2.79 10.67 19.14
CA VAL A 194 -2.33 10.98 20.50
C VAL A 194 -1.58 9.79 21.12
N ALA A 195 -2.06 8.58 20.92
CA ALA A 195 -1.41 7.36 21.40
C ALA A 195 -0.04 7.17 20.74
N SER A 196 0.03 7.26 19.39
CA SER A 196 1.28 7.14 18.63
C SER A 196 2.29 8.23 19.01
N TYR A 197 1.83 9.46 19.19
CA TYR A 197 2.69 10.55 19.66
C TYR A 197 3.27 10.26 21.06
N ARG A 198 2.48 9.73 21.98
CA ARG A 198 2.93 9.37 23.34
C ARG A 198 3.90 8.19 23.35
N GLU A 199 3.67 7.20 22.50
CA GLU A 199 4.53 6.02 22.36
C GLU A 199 5.89 6.38 21.77
N ALA A 200 5.92 7.17 20.72
CA ALA A 200 7.16 7.65 20.09
C ALA A 200 7.98 8.57 21.01
N ARG A 201 7.42 9.01 22.15
CA ARG A 201 8.05 9.96 23.08
C ARG A 201 7.95 9.56 24.54
N PRO A 202 8.55 8.44 24.96
CA PRO A 202 8.39 7.92 26.33
C PRO A 202 8.98 8.79 27.45
N VAL A 203 9.88 9.71 27.16
CA VAL A 203 10.61 10.51 28.18
C VAL A 203 10.72 11.99 27.78
N ALA A 204 10.00 12.44 26.81
CA ALA A 204 10.26 13.74 26.23
C ALA A 204 9.61 14.89 26.99
N LYS A 205 10.24 16.04 26.87
CA LYS A 205 9.68 17.30 27.32
C LYS A 205 8.33 17.52 26.64
N PRO A 206 7.29 17.94 27.36
CA PRO A 206 6.03 18.33 26.77
C PRO A 206 6.27 19.37 25.64
N TYR A 207 5.38 19.38 24.64
CA TYR A 207 5.41 20.33 23.52
C TYR A 207 6.58 20.18 22.54
N THR A 208 7.28 19.05 22.48
CA THR A 208 8.27 18.86 21.43
C THR A 208 7.57 18.31 20.17
N PRO A 209 7.68 18.98 19.02
CA PRO A 209 7.09 18.50 17.78
C PRO A 209 7.62 17.13 17.36
N LEU A 210 6.76 16.28 16.86
CA LEU A 210 7.09 14.99 16.24
C LEU A 210 6.59 15.00 14.80
N LEU A 211 7.48 14.67 13.87
CA LEU A 211 7.08 14.52 12.48
C LEU A 211 6.18 13.28 12.34
N MET A 212 4.98 13.48 11.82
CA MET A 212 3.99 12.43 11.64
C MET A 212 3.33 12.54 10.26
N VAL A 213 2.81 11.43 9.80
CA VAL A 213 2.00 11.35 8.59
C VAL A 213 0.56 11.10 9.01
N LEU A 214 -0.33 12.03 8.71
CA LEU A 214 -1.75 11.97 9.07
C LEU A 214 -2.60 11.83 7.81
N ALA A 215 -3.71 11.07 7.94
CA ALA A 215 -4.74 10.96 6.92
C ALA A 215 -5.94 11.83 7.31
N GLY A 216 -6.47 12.61 6.36
CA GLY A 216 -7.65 13.44 6.61
C GLY A 216 -8.04 14.31 5.43
N SER A 217 -9.20 14.97 5.57
CA SER A 217 -9.66 16.04 4.68
C SER A 217 -9.14 17.39 5.16
N ALA A 218 -8.76 18.26 4.24
CA ALA A 218 -8.38 19.63 4.53
C ALA A 218 -9.63 20.51 4.69
#